data_80e9ce82fd29235f6c041fba13c7d951
#
_entry.id   80e9ce82fd29235f6c041fba13c7d951
#
_cell.length_a   1.000
_cell.length_b   1.000
_cell.length_c   1.000
_cell.angle_alpha   90.00
_cell.angle_beta   90.00
_cell.angle_gamma   90.00
#
_symmetry.space_group_name_H-M   'P 1'
#
loop_
_entity.id
_entity.type
_entity.pdbx_description
1 polymer ?
#
loop_
_entity_poly.entity_id
_entity_poly.type
_entity_poly.pdbx_seq_one_letter_code
_entity_poly.pdbx_strand_id
1 'polypeptide(L)'
;MSWPLAGLGVLVAVILIVAANAALRLERWPAGAYLVTGTPTAEAPASRTCPPDASAPERPVEIPAPAGGWPGVPQAISVFNVFGGEVRLEYEGRSVCGHMHDARTRDSRFRAGVGMVIVPEAGSTAPVLVSWAPPFKPGWIPTVRIGAPSQVQHVDTVRLVVRTACLAVALALAMTALMAFPGARDWIFLGYALLCALSVVWQAVLSGLSGYPEPWLPVVGHEGRWLVGLSCMGLGALLCGMWMLVAGPGLPAGQRQRMIGVTAGAWLAATALAMLAPSAWLGPLAVGVELAFRAAYLLVLAWALWRLGRREPGVVSALAALLPFLVVGLAEMVGSRLLLEYRVEVIQLSITWFLTVSAYALNRRLGRLRRQRDEMQVLADTDALTGLPNRRAGLRRLGEVVEAARRERMPLSVAFVDIDHFKAINDLHGHEAGDRVLMAAAMALTGAVRSVAETARMGGEEFLVLLPGVDGPAARRRMDALRARLATRGAELGIDGLVLTASIGVATLRPAEDAAAVLRRADAAMYAAKRSGRDRVEIAGASAVAVLEPVEP
;
A
#
# COMPACT_ATOMS: atom_id res chain seq x y z
N MET A 1 -12.38 -6.13 7.67
CA MET A 1 -12.04 -4.74 7.26
C MET A 1 -11.26 -4.73 5.95
N SER A 2 -11.86 -5.16 4.84
CA SER A 2 -11.23 -5.22 3.50
C SER A 2 -11.89 -4.26 2.49
N TRP A 3 -12.78 -3.39 2.92
CA TRP A 3 -13.57 -2.49 2.09
C TRP A 3 -12.89 -1.18 1.65
N PRO A 4 -11.93 -0.55 2.39
CA PRO A 4 -11.43 0.76 1.98
C PRO A 4 -10.52 0.73 0.76
N LEU A 5 -9.87 -0.40 0.43
CA LEU A 5 -8.95 -0.48 -0.72
C LEU A 5 -9.62 -0.98 -2.00
N ALA A 6 -10.62 -1.84 -1.89
CA ALA A 6 -11.53 -2.09 -3.00
C ALA A 6 -12.27 -0.79 -3.35
N GLY A 7 -12.66 0.01 -2.34
CA GLY A 7 -13.21 1.34 -2.51
C GLY A 7 -12.25 2.32 -3.21
N LEU A 8 -10.95 2.31 -2.89
CA LEU A 8 -9.98 3.19 -3.54
C LEU A 8 -9.75 2.78 -5.00
N GLY A 9 -9.64 1.49 -5.30
CA GLY A 9 -9.54 1.00 -6.68
C GLY A 9 -10.78 1.31 -7.51
N VAL A 10 -11.97 1.15 -6.92
CA VAL A 10 -13.25 1.56 -7.52
C VAL A 10 -13.32 3.08 -7.67
N LEU A 11 -12.87 3.85 -6.68
CA LEU A 11 -12.84 5.31 -6.74
C LEU A 11 -11.91 5.81 -7.85
N VAL A 12 -10.72 5.23 -7.98
CA VAL A 12 -9.78 5.56 -9.08
C VAL A 12 -10.36 5.16 -10.43
N ALA A 13 -10.97 3.98 -10.56
CA ALA A 13 -11.66 3.56 -11.78
C ALA A 13 -12.86 4.47 -12.10
N VAL A 14 -13.64 4.86 -11.10
CA VAL A 14 -14.77 5.78 -11.24
C VAL A 14 -14.28 7.19 -11.62
N ILE A 15 -13.21 7.70 -11.01
CA ILE A 15 -12.60 8.98 -11.38
C ILE A 15 -12.10 8.94 -12.83
N LEU A 16 -11.44 7.87 -13.25
CA LEU A 16 -10.99 7.70 -14.63
C LEU A 16 -12.15 7.56 -15.62
N ILE A 17 -13.22 6.84 -15.25
CA ILE A 17 -14.43 6.71 -16.05
C ILE A 17 -15.20 8.05 -16.10
N VAL A 18 -15.31 8.75 -14.99
CA VAL A 18 -15.98 10.07 -14.92
C VAL A 18 -15.17 11.10 -15.68
N ALA A 19 -13.84 11.12 -15.56
CA ALA A 19 -12.97 11.99 -16.33
C ALA A 19 -13.06 11.70 -17.83
N ALA A 20 -13.07 10.42 -18.25
CA ALA A 20 -13.26 10.01 -19.64
C ALA A 20 -14.68 10.36 -20.16
N ASN A 21 -15.73 10.14 -19.35
CA ASN A 21 -17.10 10.53 -19.71
C ASN A 21 -17.32 12.05 -19.72
N ALA A 22 -16.69 12.78 -18.80
CA ALA A 22 -16.72 14.24 -18.81
C ALA A 22 -16.01 14.77 -20.06
N ALA A 23 -14.88 14.18 -20.42
CA ALA A 23 -14.14 14.47 -21.64
C ALA A 23 -15.00 14.22 -22.90
N LEU A 24 -15.75 13.10 -22.94
CA LEU A 24 -16.65 12.77 -24.05
C LEU A 24 -17.92 13.63 -24.07
N ARG A 25 -18.36 14.19 -22.94
CA ARG A 25 -19.55 15.05 -22.86
C ARG A 25 -19.26 16.53 -23.15
N LEU A 26 -18.00 16.96 -23.06
CA LEU A 26 -17.59 18.33 -23.42
C LEU A 26 -17.75 18.64 -24.93
N GLU A 27 -17.96 17.64 -25.78
CA GLU A 27 -18.32 17.83 -27.20
C GLU A 27 -19.68 18.55 -27.43
N ARG A 28 -20.47 18.74 -26.38
CA ARG A 28 -21.86 19.31 -26.49
C ARG A 28 -22.00 20.74 -25.98
N TRP A 29 -20.91 21.47 -25.80
CA TRP A 29 -21.00 22.89 -25.49
C TRP A 29 -21.49 23.67 -26.71
N PRO A 30 -22.52 24.51 -26.59
CA PRO A 30 -22.99 25.27 -27.72
C PRO A 30 -21.90 26.21 -28.21
N ALA A 31 -21.64 26.16 -29.51
CA ALA A 31 -20.71 27.07 -30.15
C ALA A 31 -21.17 28.51 -29.87
N GLY A 32 -20.34 29.31 -29.18
CA GLY A 32 -20.60 30.73 -28.99
C GLY A 32 -20.71 31.23 -27.54
N ALA A 33 -20.47 30.40 -26.51
CA ALA A 33 -20.42 30.91 -25.12
C ALA A 33 -19.02 31.47 -24.80
N TYR A 34 -18.93 32.79 -24.65
CA TYR A 34 -17.68 33.44 -24.21
C TYR A 34 -17.89 34.02 -22.82
N LEU A 35 -17.03 33.63 -21.87
CA LEU A 35 -16.92 34.30 -20.58
C LEU A 35 -15.71 35.24 -20.63
N VAL A 36 -15.96 36.53 -20.80
CA VAL A 36 -14.87 37.52 -20.77
C VAL A 36 -14.70 38.00 -19.33
N THR A 37 -13.66 37.49 -18.68
CA THR A 37 -13.23 37.92 -17.35
C THR A 37 -11.92 38.68 -17.47
N GLY A 38 -11.97 39.99 -17.30
CA GLY A 38 -10.78 40.86 -17.26
C GLY A 38 -10.71 41.89 -18.37
N THR A 39 -9.93 42.96 -18.15
CA THR A 39 -9.59 43.95 -19.15
C THR A 39 -8.61 43.35 -20.17
N PRO A 40 -8.84 43.52 -21.48
CA PRO A 40 -7.88 43.07 -22.48
C PRO A 40 -6.56 43.79 -22.26
N THR A 41 -5.50 43.03 -21.94
CA THR A 41 -4.14 43.56 -21.95
C THR A 41 -3.73 43.76 -23.39
N ALA A 42 -3.27 44.95 -23.71
CA ALA A 42 -2.94 45.40 -25.07
C ALA A 42 -1.75 44.67 -25.73
N GLU A 43 -1.09 43.75 -25.03
CA GLU A 43 0.02 42.94 -25.55
C GLU A 43 -0.37 41.48 -25.58
N ALA A 44 -0.82 41.01 -26.75
CA ALA A 44 -0.68 39.57 -27.01
C ALA A 44 0.81 39.21 -26.87
N PRO A 45 1.18 38.16 -26.10
CA PRO A 45 2.55 37.73 -26.06
C PRO A 45 3.00 37.48 -27.50
N ALA A 46 4.05 38.20 -27.91
CA ALA A 46 4.65 38.03 -29.22
C ALA A 46 4.84 36.52 -29.46
N SER A 47 4.28 36.01 -30.55
CA SER A 47 4.51 34.62 -30.96
C SER A 47 6.03 34.42 -30.95
N ARG A 48 6.55 33.56 -30.10
CA ARG A 48 7.99 33.33 -30.01
C ARG A 48 8.46 32.88 -31.36
N THR A 49 9.15 33.77 -32.07
CA THR A 49 9.88 33.41 -33.27
C THR A 49 10.98 32.43 -32.90
N CYS A 50 11.17 31.44 -33.75
CA CYS A 50 12.24 30.46 -33.58
C CYS A 50 13.58 31.19 -33.45
N PRO A 51 14.47 30.77 -32.51
CA PRO A 51 15.82 31.36 -32.44
C PRO A 51 16.50 31.19 -33.80
N PRO A 52 17.23 32.20 -34.27
CA PRO A 52 17.91 32.14 -35.59
C PRO A 52 18.96 31.02 -35.68
N ASP A 53 19.48 30.56 -34.55
CA ASP A 53 20.49 29.49 -34.41
C ASP A 53 19.87 28.09 -34.14
N ALA A 54 18.55 27.96 -34.13
CA ALA A 54 17.96 26.62 -34.04
C ALA A 54 18.41 25.81 -35.26
N SER A 55 19.33 24.87 -35.08
CA SER A 55 19.79 23.96 -36.11
C SER A 55 18.56 23.32 -36.76
N ALA A 56 18.27 23.74 -38.00
CA ALA A 56 17.10 23.28 -38.72
C ALA A 56 17.21 21.76 -38.84
N PRO A 57 16.21 21.00 -38.36
CA PRO A 57 16.20 19.55 -38.52
C PRO A 57 16.23 19.23 -40.02
N GLU A 58 16.92 18.16 -40.39
CA GLU A 58 17.43 17.86 -41.74
C GLU A 58 16.39 17.85 -42.86
N ARG A 59 15.10 17.70 -42.63
CA ARG A 59 14.04 17.88 -43.63
C ARG A 59 12.68 18.12 -42.94
N PRO A 60 11.96 19.23 -43.25
CA PRO A 60 10.59 19.39 -42.79
C PRO A 60 9.68 18.33 -43.42
N VAL A 61 8.76 17.80 -42.64
CA VAL A 61 7.65 17.00 -43.14
C VAL A 61 6.57 17.93 -43.63
N GLU A 62 6.25 17.82 -44.92
CA GLU A 62 5.15 18.58 -45.51
C GLU A 62 3.83 17.89 -45.28
N ILE A 63 2.89 18.60 -44.65
CA ILE A 63 1.52 18.15 -44.51
C ILE A 63 0.67 18.92 -45.52
N PRO A 64 0.19 18.23 -46.57
CA PRO A 64 -0.57 18.88 -47.63
C PRO A 64 -1.90 19.39 -47.12
N ALA A 65 -2.43 20.43 -47.73
CA ALA A 65 -3.79 20.86 -47.54
C ALA A 65 -4.80 19.73 -47.85
N PRO A 66 -5.99 19.74 -47.23
CA PRO A 66 -7.06 18.81 -47.60
C PRO A 66 -7.42 18.87 -49.11
N ALA A 67 -8.02 17.80 -49.62
CA ALA A 67 -8.55 17.81 -50.98
C ALA A 67 -9.55 18.95 -51.16
N GLY A 68 -9.27 19.90 -52.06
CA GLY A 68 -10.05 21.12 -52.27
C GLY A 68 -9.51 22.38 -51.55
N GLY A 69 -8.32 22.27 -50.92
CA GLY A 69 -7.66 23.37 -50.20
C GLY A 69 -8.16 23.53 -48.75
N TRP A 70 -7.58 24.50 -48.08
CA TRP A 70 -7.97 24.82 -46.68
C TRP A 70 -9.36 25.44 -46.59
N PRO A 71 -10.13 25.18 -45.52
CA PRO A 71 -11.55 25.58 -45.41
C PRO A 71 -11.77 27.06 -45.09
N GLY A 72 -10.73 27.89 -44.99
CA GLY A 72 -10.88 29.32 -44.68
C GLY A 72 -11.30 29.64 -43.25
N VAL A 73 -11.22 28.64 -42.35
CA VAL A 73 -11.52 28.78 -40.93
C VAL A 73 -10.30 28.37 -40.09
N PRO A 74 -10.19 28.86 -38.84
CA PRO A 74 -9.07 28.52 -37.98
C PRO A 74 -8.84 27.01 -37.85
N GLN A 75 -7.59 26.59 -38.03
CA GLN A 75 -7.14 25.22 -37.85
C GLN A 75 -6.05 25.19 -36.77
N ALA A 76 -6.17 24.26 -35.82
CA ALA A 76 -5.13 23.97 -34.86
C ALA A 76 -4.27 22.80 -35.34
N ILE A 77 -2.98 22.93 -35.15
CA ILE A 77 -1.98 21.90 -35.43
C ILE A 77 -1.34 21.58 -34.10
N SER A 78 -1.26 20.31 -33.72
CA SER A 78 -0.55 19.87 -32.52
C SER A 78 0.31 18.64 -32.79
N VAL A 79 1.55 18.67 -32.31
CA VAL A 79 2.52 17.60 -32.42
C VAL A 79 2.68 16.94 -31.06
N PHE A 80 2.49 15.63 -31.02
CA PHE A 80 2.56 14.80 -29.83
C PHE A 80 3.68 13.75 -29.98
N ASN A 81 4.02 13.10 -28.87
CA ASN A 81 5.01 12.03 -28.82
C ASN A 81 6.41 12.47 -29.27
N VAL A 82 6.76 13.73 -29.03
CA VAL A 82 8.13 14.23 -29.20
C VAL A 82 8.86 14.03 -27.87
N PHE A 83 9.91 13.25 -27.89
CA PHE A 83 10.63 12.83 -26.69
C PHE A 83 11.92 13.61 -26.43
N GLY A 84 12.29 14.50 -27.32
CA GLY A 84 13.46 15.34 -27.16
C GLY A 84 13.60 16.36 -28.29
N GLY A 85 14.34 17.43 -28.02
CA GLY A 85 14.60 18.48 -28.99
C GLY A 85 13.43 19.46 -29.18
N GLU A 86 13.65 20.38 -30.10
CA GLU A 86 12.69 21.42 -30.46
C GLU A 86 11.79 20.95 -31.60
N VAL A 87 10.53 21.34 -31.53
CA VAL A 87 9.53 21.19 -32.61
C VAL A 87 9.33 22.53 -33.27
N ARG A 88 9.43 22.58 -34.59
CA ARG A 88 9.18 23.78 -35.38
C ARG A 88 7.98 23.55 -36.29
N LEU A 89 7.06 24.47 -36.27
CA LEU A 89 5.85 24.50 -37.09
C LEU A 89 5.88 25.75 -37.96
N GLU A 90 5.71 25.61 -39.27
CA GLU A 90 5.71 26.73 -40.20
C GLU A 90 4.49 26.68 -41.11
N TYR A 91 3.90 27.83 -41.34
CA TYR A 91 2.81 28.03 -42.32
C TYR A 91 2.87 29.47 -42.87
N GLU A 92 2.99 29.61 -44.18
CA GLU A 92 3.02 30.88 -44.92
C GLU A 92 3.93 31.95 -44.26
N GLY A 93 5.16 31.59 -43.95
CA GLY A 93 6.17 32.48 -43.36
C GLY A 93 6.03 32.73 -41.86
N ARG A 94 4.98 32.21 -41.20
CA ARG A 94 4.88 32.21 -39.73
C ARG A 94 5.50 30.93 -39.18
N SER A 95 6.43 31.08 -38.26
CA SER A 95 7.05 29.95 -37.58
C SER A 95 6.82 30.02 -36.08
N VAL A 96 6.55 28.86 -35.46
CA VAL A 96 6.44 28.68 -34.01
C VAL A 96 7.36 27.53 -33.61
N CYS A 97 8.20 27.78 -32.62
CA CYS A 97 9.05 26.76 -32.02
C CYS A 97 8.59 26.46 -30.60
N GLY A 98 8.73 25.20 -30.18
CA GLY A 98 8.42 24.78 -28.82
C GLY A 98 9.18 23.53 -28.41
N HIS A 99 9.46 23.43 -27.13
CA HIS A 99 10.16 22.31 -26.53
C HIS A 99 9.27 21.53 -25.56
N MET A 100 9.23 20.18 -25.66
CA MET A 100 8.34 19.37 -24.80
C MET A 100 8.67 19.49 -23.32
N HIS A 101 9.94 19.68 -22.97
CA HIS A 101 10.39 19.77 -21.57
C HIS A 101 10.56 21.22 -21.07
N ASP A 102 10.04 22.21 -21.82
CA ASP A 102 9.93 23.59 -21.36
C ASP A 102 8.60 24.22 -21.82
N ALA A 103 7.62 24.25 -20.92
CA ALA A 103 6.29 24.78 -21.21
C ALA A 103 6.29 26.28 -21.56
N ARG A 104 7.31 27.03 -21.13
CA ARG A 104 7.45 28.47 -21.42
C ARG A 104 7.72 28.75 -22.91
N THR A 105 8.20 27.76 -23.64
CA THR A 105 8.48 27.85 -25.07
C THR A 105 7.27 27.49 -25.93
N ARG A 106 6.21 26.97 -25.33
CA ARG A 106 5.02 26.48 -26.05
C ARG A 106 3.88 27.49 -26.02
N ASP A 107 2.98 27.40 -26.98
CA ASP A 107 1.70 28.09 -26.93
C ASP A 107 0.86 27.51 -25.79
N SER A 108 0.39 28.36 -24.87
CA SER A 108 -0.35 27.96 -23.65
C SER A 108 -1.67 27.21 -23.95
N ARG A 109 -2.15 27.25 -25.18
CA ARG A 109 -3.33 26.51 -25.64
C ARG A 109 -3.03 25.02 -25.85
N PHE A 110 -1.75 24.61 -25.98
CA PHE A 110 -1.30 23.24 -26.19
C PHE A 110 -0.39 22.81 -25.02
N ARG A 111 -0.94 22.04 -24.12
CA ARG A 111 -0.27 21.69 -22.85
C ARG A 111 0.41 20.33 -22.86
N ALA A 112 -0.18 19.36 -23.56
CA ALA A 112 0.36 18.01 -23.72
C ALA A 112 1.22 17.85 -24.97
N GLY A 113 1.09 18.74 -25.95
CA GLY A 113 1.86 18.77 -27.20
C GLY A 113 2.53 20.12 -27.45
N VAL A 114 3.13 20.25 -28.63
CA VAL A 114 3.59 21.53 -29.20
C VAL A 114 2.67 21.87 -30.35
N GLY A 115 2.04 23.03 -30.36
CA GLY A 115 1.06 23.35 -31.38
C GLY A 115 1.02 24.83 -31.77
N MET A 116 0.31 25.10 -32.88
CA MET A 116 -0.03 26.43 -33.36
C MET A 116 -1.46 26.47 -33.91
N VAL A 117 -2.04 27.65 -33.98
CA VAL A 117 -3.30 27.90 -34.69
C VAL A 117 -3.02 28.74 -35.93
N ILE A 118 -3.45 28.25 -37.07
CA ILE A 118 -3.40 28.96 -38.35
C ILE A 118 -4.79 29.39 -38.78
N VAL A 119 -4.88 30.45 -39.57
CA VAL A 119 -6.12 30.89 -40.23
C VAL A 119 -5.81 30.93 -41.74
N PRO A 120 -5.93 29.75 -42.42
CA PRO A 120 -5.63 29.69 -43.82
C PRO A 120 -6.69 30.42 -44.67
N GLU A 121 -6.33 30.91 -45.87
CA GLU A 121 -7.27 31.39 -46.82
C GLU A 121 -8.11 30.24 -47.41
N ALA A 122 -9.37 30.47 -47.67
CA ALA A 122 -10.22 29.44 -48.28
C ALA A 122 -9.71 29.03 -49.67
N GLY A 123 -9.51 27.71 -49.85
CA GLY A 123 -8.97 27.16 -51.07
C GLY A 123 -7.43 27.20 -51.19
N SER A 124 -6.70 27.80 -50.22
CA SER A 124 -5.23 27.75 -50.20
C SER A 124 -4.75 26.32 -50.18
N THR A 125 -3.74 26.01 -50.99
CA THR A 125 -3.07 24.70 -51.02
C THR A 125 -1.70 24.69 -50.33
N ALA A 126 -1.34 25.78 -49.63
CA ALA A 126 -0.09 25.90 -48.92
C ALA A 126 0.07 24.77 -47.88
N PRO A 127 1.17 24.01 -47.90
CA PRO A 127 1.39 22.96 -46.93
C PRO A 127 1.77 23.53 -45.55
N VAL A 128 1.50 22.77 -44.50
CA VAL A 128 2.09 23.01 -43.19
C VAL A 128 3.39 22.25 -43.12
N LEU A 129 4.48 22.94 -42.78
CA LEU A 129 5.79 22.35 -42.56
C LEU A 129 5.98 22.05 -41.08
N VAL A 130 6.30 20.81 -40.74
CA VAL A 130 6.56 20.36 -39.38
C VAL A 130 7.95 19.74 -39.34
N SER A 131 8.77 20.21 -38.45
CA SER A 131 10.09 19.62 -38.23
C SER A 131 10.36 19.39 -36.73
N TRP A 132 11.12 18.35 -36.43
CA TRP A 132 11.53 17.96 -35.08
C TRP A 132 12.92 17.35 -35.10
N ALA A 133 13.60 17.36 -33.95
CA ALA A 133 14.87 16.67 -33.84
C ALA A 133 14.69 15.17 -34.07
N PRO A 134 15.64 14.51 -34.78
CA PRO A 134 15.52 13.08 -35.06
C PRO A 134 15.40 12.30 -33.76
N PRO A 135 14.41 11.38 -33.66
CA PRO A 135 14.21 10.61 -32.44
C PRO A 135 15.43 9.71 -32.22
N PHE A 136 15.95 9.66 -31.02
CA PHE A 136 17.08 8.79 -30.67
C PHE A 136 16.72 7.29 -30.77
N LYS A 137 15.44 6.95 -30.88
CA LYS A 137 14.94 5.59 -31.09
C LYS A 137 14.04 5.56 -32.32
N PRO A 138 14.33 4.70 -33.33
CA PRO A 138 13.62 4.69 -34.62
C PRO A 138 12.09 4.47 -34.51
N GLY A 139 11.62 3.78 -33.49
CA GLY A 139 10.18 3.53 -33.27
C GLY A 139 9.41 4.68 -32.59
N TRP A 140 10.09 5.76 -32.22
CA TRP A 140 9.46 6.90 -31.53
C TRP A 140 9.13 8.00 -32.52
N ILE A 141 8.06 7.78 -33.28
CA ILE A 141 7.61 8.68 -34.33
C ILE A 141 6.64 9.69 -33.74
N PRO A 142 6.88 11.00 -33.88
CA PRO A 142 5.91 12.02 -33.52
C PRO A 142 4.62 11.89 -34.32
N THR A 143 3.51 12.27 -33.71
CA THR A 143 2.20 12.27 -34.32
C THR A 143 1.67 13.69 -34.46
N VAL A 144 1.20 14.07 -35.64
CA VAL A 144 0.65 15.39 -35.90
C VAL A 144 -0.86 15.28 -36.03
N ARG A 145 -1.58 16.16 -35.35
CA ARG A 145 -3.03 16.28 -35.47
C ARG A 145 -3.38 17.67 -35.96
N ILE A 146 -4.25 17.73 -36.97
CA ILE A 146 -4.78 18.97 -37.54
C ILE A 146 -6.29 18.90 -37.51
N GLY A 147 -6.96 20.00 -37.20
CA GLY A 147 -8.41 20.09 -37.19
C GLY A 147 -8.92 21.37 -36.54
N ALA A 148 -10.23 21.44 -36.32
CA ALA A 148 -10.81 22.55 -35.61
C ALA A 148 -10.15 22.76 -34.24
N PRO A 149 -9.86 24.01 -33.83
CA PRO A 149 -9.12 24.29 -32.58
C PRO A 149 -9.76 23.64 -31.36
N SER A 150 -11.08 23.64 -31.25
CA SER A 150 -11.80 23.00 -30.15
C SER A 150 -11.55 21.52 -30.04
N GLN A 151 -11.51 20.78 -31.14
CA GLN A 151 -11.27 19.34 -31.16
C GLN A 151 -9.82 18.99 -30.80
N VAL A 152 -8.85 19.72 -31.37
CA VAL A 152 -7.43 19.47 -31.13
C VAL A 152 -7.06 19.81 -29.69
N GLN A 153 -7.55 20.93 -29.16
CA GLN A 153 -7.33 21.35 -27.78
C GLN A 153 -8.03 20.42 -26.78
N HIS A 154 -9.19 19.89 -27.12
CA HIS A 154 -9.87 18.89 -26.29
C HIS A 154 -9.00 17.63 -26.12
N VAL A 155 -8.48 17.09 -27.22
CA VAL A 155 -7.57 15.93 -27.16
C VAL A 155 -6.33 16.24 -26.35
N ASP A 156 -5.73 17.42 -26.52
CA ASP A 156 -4.57 17.87 -25.73
C ASP A 156 -4.89 17.90 -24.24
N THR A 157 -6.06 18.46 -23.86
CA THR A 157 -6.51 18.52 -22.48
C THR A 157 -6.74 17.12 -21.88
N VAL A 158 -7.38 16.21 -22.62
CA VAL A 158 -7.60 14.82 -22.18
C VAL A 158 -6.26 14.11 -21.92
N ARG A 159 -5.30 14.28 -22.81
CA ARG A 159 -3.95 13.72 -22.62
C ARG A 159 -3.29 14.26 -21.35
N LEU A 160 -3.37 15.57 -21.12
CA LEU A 160 -2.84 16.20 -19.91
C LEU A 160 -3.50 15.62 -18.65
N VAL A 161 -4.82 15.51 -18.63
CA VAL A 161 -5.57 14.95 -17.48
C VAL A 161 -5.15 13.51 -17.20
N VAL A 162 -5.05 12.67 -18.22
CA VAL A 162 -4.62 11.27 -18.06
C VAL A 162 -3.19 11.21 -17.51
N ARG A 163 -2.27 12.00 -18.06
CA ARG A 163 -0.86 12.05 -17.62
C ARG A 163 -0.74 12.48 -16.17
N THR A 164 -1.42 13.56 -15.77
CA THR A 164 -1.38 14.07 -14.40
C THR A 164 -2.07 13.13 -13.41
N ALA A 165 -3.18 12.48 -13.80
CA ALA A 165 -3.87 11.50 -12.97
C ALA A 165 -2.97 10.28 -12.67
N CYS A 166 -2.24 9.77 -13.67
CA CYS A 166 -1.29 8.67 -13.46
C CYS A 166 -0.19 9.04 -12.45
N LEU A 167 0.35 10.26 -12.53
CA LEU A 167 1.35 10.74 -11.56
C LEU A 167 0.76 10.89 -10.15
N ALA A 168 -0.44 11.46 -10.04
CA ALA A 168 -1.12 11.64 -8.76
C ALA A 168 -1.40 10.29 -8.07
N VAL A 169 -1.85 9.29 -8.83
CA VAL A 169 -2.06 7.92 -8.31
C VAL A 169 -0.75 7.31 -7.83
N ALA A 170 0.32 7.40 -8.60
CA ALA A 170 1.62 6.86 -8.21
C ALA A 170 2.15 7.54 -6.92
N LEU A 171 1.98 8.86 -6.79
CA LEU A 171 2.36 9.61 -5.59
C LEU A 171 1.52 9.19 -4.37
N ALA A 172 0.20 9.06 -4.52
CA ALA A 172 -0.69 8.61 -3.45
C ALA A 172 -0.33 7.19 -2.97
N LEU A 173 0.01 6.30 -3.91
CA LEU A 173 0.46 4.95 -3.58
C LEU A 173 1.81 4.94 -2.85
N ALA A 174 2.75 5.82 -3.22
CA ALA A 174 4.01 6.00 -2.49
C ALA A 174 3.77 6.44 -1.04
N MET A 175 2.91 7.44 -0.83
CA MET A 175 2.57 7.94 0.50
C MET A 175 1.90 6.88 1.37
N THR A 176 0.94 6.11 0.81
CA THR A 176 0.27 5.01 1.55
C THR A 176 1.24 3.93 1.97
N ALA A 177 2.23 3.61 1.13
CA ALA A 177 3.28 2.64 1.46
C ALA A 177 4.21 3.15 2.57
N LEU A 178 4.61 4.43 2.52
CA LEU A 178 5.42 5.05 3.56
C LEU A 178 4.69 5.07 4.92
N MET A 179 3.38 5.39 4.92
CA MET A 179 2.55 5.36 6.13
C MET A 179 2.37 3.95 6.70
N ALA A 180 2.37 2.92 5.86
CA ALA A 180 2.23 1.54 6.28
C ALA A 180 3.52 0.96 6.88
N PHE A 181 4.68 1.48 6.51
CA PHE A 181 6.00 0.97 6.91
C PHE A 181 6.22 0.91 8.43
N PRO A 182 5.94 1.96 9.24
CA PRO A 182 6.20 1.93 10.68
C PRO A 182 5.42 0.82 11.40
N GLY A 183 4.18 0.56 10.96
CA GLY A 183 3.33 -0.49 11.52
C GLY A 183 3.67 -1.90 11.05
N ALA A 184 4.15 -2.04 9.82
CA ALA A 184 4.50 -3.32 9.22
C ALA A 184 5.94 -3.77 9.56
N ARG A 185 6.87 -2.82 9.71
CA ARG A 185 8.33 -3.04 9.83
C ARG A 185 8.88 -3.99 8.75
N ASP A 186 8.27 -3.99 7.56
CA ASP A 186 8.68 -4.80 6.41
C ASP A 186 9.24 -3.87 5.33
N TRP A 187 10.53 -4.02 5.00
CA TRP A 187 11.27 -3.22 4.00
C TRP A 187 10.65 -3.25 2.60
N ILE A 188 9.78 -4.21 2.33
CA ILE A 188 9.04 -4.29 1.07
C ILE A 188 8.18 -3.04 0.82
N PHE A 189 7.61 -2.42 1.87
CA PHE A 189 6.84 -1.18 1.74
C PHE A 189 7.73 -0.01 1.29
N LEU A 190 8.95 0.04 1.80
CA LEU A 190 9.92 1.06 1.41
C LEU A 190 10.38 0.87 -0.04
N GLY A 191 10.67 -0.38 -0.44
CA GLY A 191 10.99 -0.73 -1.82
C GLY A 191 9.85 -0.38 -2.79
N TYR A 192 8.59 -0.63 -2.38
CA TYR A 192 7.44 -0.26 -3.17
C TYR A 192 7.23 1.26 -3.25
N ALA A 193 7.44 2.00 -2.16
CA ALA A 193 7.39 3.46 -2.16
C ALA A 193 8.45 4.05 -3.10
N LEU A 194 9.66 3.49 -3.09
CA LEU A 194 10.75 3.89 -3.99
C LEU A 194 10.39 3.60 -5.47
N LEU A 195 9.79 2.45 -5.75
CA LEU A 195 9.29 2.12 -7.09
C LEU A 195 8.24 3.13 -7.57
N CYS A 196 7.30 3.51 -6.71
CA CYS A 196 6.29 4.52 -7.04
C CYS A 196 6.94 5.91 -7.27
N ALA A 197 7.86 6.34 -6.40
CA ALA A 197 8.56 7.61 -6.53
C ALA A 197 9.39 7.69 -7.83
N LEU A 198 10.13 6.64 -8.14
CA LEU A 198 10.86 6.52 -9.39
C LEU A 198 9.93 6.56 -10.61
N SER A 199 8.77 5.89 -10.52
CA SER A 199 7.75 5.92 -11.57
C SER A 199 7.20 7.31 -11.80
N VAL A 200 7.03 8.13 -10.77
CA VAL A 200 6.60 9.54 -10.91
C VAL A 200 7.62 10.33 -11.73
N VAL A 201 8.91 10.25 -11.39
CA VAL A 201 9.96 10.99 -12.12
C VAL A 201 10.06 10.51 -13.56
N TRP A 202 10.07 9.20 -13.77
CA TRP A 202 10.16 8.61 -15.11
C TRP A 202 8.98 9.00 -15.99
N GLN A 203 7.75 8.87 -15.49
CA GLN A 203 6.54 9.25 -16.20
C GLN A 203 6.49 10.76 -16.48
N ALA A 204 6.95 11.60 -15.55
CA ALA A 204 7.00 13.05 -15.74
C ALA A 204 7.94 13.44 -16.89
N VAL A 205 9.11 12.82 -16.99
CA VAL A 205 10.03 13.04 -18.11
C VAL A 205 9.47 12.47 -19.41
N LEU A 206 8.95 11.24 -19.39
CA LEU A 206 8.38 10.60 -20.60
C LEU A 206 7.22 11.41 -21.19
N SER A 207 6.42 12.06 -20.37
CA SER A 207 5.23 12.83 -20.79
C SER A 207 5.48 14.30 -21.05
N GLY A 208 6.68 14.81 -20.77
CA GLY A 208 7.00 16.23 -20.83
C GLY A 208 6.48 17.05 -19.66
N LEU A 209 5.85 16.42 -18.65
CA LEU A 209 5.38 17.12 -17.43
C LEU A 209 6.53 17.60 -16.55
N SER A 210 7.75 17.09 -16.73
CA SER A 210 8.97 17.63 -16.09
C SER A 210 9.27 19.08 -16.46
N GLY A 211 8.70 19.56 -17.58
CA GLY A 211 8.81 20.95 -18.04
C GLY A 211 7.59 21.82 -17.75
N TYR A 212 6.60 21.35 -16.97
CA TYR A 212 5.35 22.06 -16.77
C TYR A 212 5.05 22.34 -15.28
N PRO A 213 4.58 23.55 -14.89
CA PRO A 213 4.43 24.78 -15.70
C PRO A 213 5.76 25.42 -16.08
N GLU A 214 6.79 25.14 -15.33
CA GLU A 214 8.19 25.49 -15.54
C GLU A 214 9.07 24.24 -15.41
N PRO A 215 10.24 24.18 -16.08
CA PRO A 215 11.16 23.06 -15.93
C PRO A 215 11.62 22.90 -14.48
N TRP A 216 11.27 21.80 -13.83
CA TRP A 216 11.72 21.44 -12.49
C TRP A 216 12.83 20.37 -12.49
N LEU A 217 13.17 19.83 -13.68
CA LEU A 217 14.33 18.99 -13.92
C LEU A 217 15.16 19.55 -15.07
N PRO A 218 16.50 19.44 -15.02
CA PRO A 218 17.40 19.91 -16.09
C PRO A 218 17.43 18.91 -17.25
N VAL A 219 16.30 18.70 -17.90
CA VAL A 219 16.15 17.73 -19.01
C VAL A 219 16.57 18.34 -20.34
N VAL A 220 16.30 19.64 -20.56
CA VAL A 220 16.56 20.35 -21.82
C VAL A 220 18.04 20.28 -22.19
N GLY A 221 18.33 19.86 -23.43
CA GLY A 221 19.69 19.64 -23.94
C GLY A 221 20.32 18.28 -23.54
N HIS A 222 19.66 17.53 -22.66
CA HIS A 222 20.12 16.23 -22.18
C HIS A 222 19.01 15.14 -22.22
N GLU A 223 17.98 15.35 -23.04
CA GLU A 223 16.74 14.57 -23.08
C GLU A 223 17.01 13.08 -23.28
N GLY A 224 17.84 12.74 -24.26
CA GLY A 224 18.18 11.34 -24.55
C GLY A 224 18.78 10.64 -23.35
N ARG A 225 19.67 11.32 -22.62
CA ARG A 225 20.34 10.78 -21.43
C ARG A 225 19.36 10.56 -20.29
N TRP A 226 18.50 11.55 -20.01
CA TRP A 226 17.45 11.44 -19.01
C TRP A 226 16.45 10.33 -19.32
N LEU A 227 15.97 10.28 -20.58
CA LEU A 227 14.98 9.29 -21.00
C LEU A 227 15.55 7.86 -20.95
N VAL A 228 16.77 7.64 -21.46
CA VAL A 228 17.38 6.30 -21.43
C VAL A 228 17.74 5.89 -20.01
N GLY A 229 18.35 6.78 -19.24
CA GLY A 229 18.72 6.49 -17.85
C GLY A 229 17.53 6.17 -16.96
N LEU A 230 16.47 7.00 -17.01
CA LEU A 230 15.24 6.75 -16.26
C LEU A 230 14.48 5.52 -16.76
N SER A 231 14.55 5.21 -18.07
CA SER A 231 13.98 3.97 -18.61
C SER A 231 14.72 2.74 -18.08
N CYS A 232 16.05 2.78 -18.01
CA CYS A 232 16.83 1.72 -17.37
C CYS A 232 16.40 1.51 -15.93
N MET A 233 16.40 2.57 -15.12
CA MET A 233 16.01 2.48 -13.71
C MET A 233 14.54 2.01 -13.55
N GLY A 234 13.62 2.60 -14.32
CA GLY A 234 12.19 2.31 -14.25
C GLY A 234 11.85 0.88 -14.65
N LEU A 235 12.37 0.41 -15.77
CA LEU A 235 12.17 -0.96 -16.25
C LEU A 235 12.81 -1.99 -15.29
N GLY A 236 14.00 -1.69 -14.75
CA GLY A 236 14.64 -2.53 -13.75
C GLY A 236 13.83 -2.62 -12.45
N ALA A 237 13.32 -1.50 -11.97
CA ALA A 237 12.47 -1.45 -10.79
C ALA A 237 11.13 -2.18 -11.00
N LEU A 238 10.52 -2.05 -12.18
CA LEU A 238 9.32 -2.82 -12.56
C LEU A 238 9.60 -4.33 -12.54
N LEU A 239 10.71 -4.78 -13.14
CA LEU A 239 11.09 -6.19 -13.12
C LEU A 239 11.31 -6.72 -11.71
N CYS A 240 11.98 -5.95 -10.84
CA CYS A 240 12.13 -6.32 -9.43
C CYS A 240 10.76 -6.43 -8.74
N GLY A 241 9.85 -5.51 -9.01
CA GLY A 241 8.46 -5.56 -8.52
C GLY A 241 7.70 -6.78 -9.06
N MET A 242 7.83 -7.10 -10.34
CA MET A 242 7.25 -8.29 -10.97
C MET A 242 7.78 -9.57 -10.32
N TRP A 243 9.10 -9.68 -10.12
CA TRP A 243 9.70 -10.81 -9.41
C TRP A 243 9.18 -10.94 -7.98
N MET A 244 9.02 -9.83 -7.25
CA MET A 244 8.45 -9.86 -5.89
C MET A 244 7.02 -10.38 -5.86
N LEU A 245 6.20 -10.03 -6.87
CA LEU A 245 4.81 -10.52 -6.97
C LEU A 245 4.76 -12.00 -7.35
N VAL A 246 5.59 -12.40 -8.33
CA VAL A 246 5.54 -13.75 -8.92
C VAL A 246 6.32 -14.77 -8.09
N ALA A 247 7.41 -14.40 -7.40
CA ALA A 247 8.25 -15.32 -6.65
C ALA A 247 7.54 -16.03 -5.47
N GLY A 248 6.51 -15.41 -4.87
CA GLY A 248 5.66 -16.05 -3.84
C GLY A 248 6.40 -16.76 -2.69
N PRO A 249 5.67 -17.51 -1.85
CA PRO A 249 6.27 -18.27 -0.75
C PRO A 249 7.01 -19.54 -1.19
N GLY A 250 6.84 -19.99 -2.44
CA GLY A 250 7.45 -21.24 -2.93
C GLY A 250 8.95 -21.18 -3.20
N LEU A 251 9.55 -19.97 -3.26
CA LEU A 251 10.99 -19.82 -3.42
C LEU A 251 11.66 -19.52 -2.07
N PRO A 252 12.80 -20.18 -1.74
CA PRO A 252 13.61 -19.84 -0.59
C PRO A 252 13.96 -18.35 -0.58
N ALA A 253 13.91 -17.72 0.60
CA ALA A 253 14.16 -16.28 0.76
C ALA A 253 15.49 -15.84 0.14
N GLY A 254 16.57 -16.63 0.32
CA GLY A 254 17.88 -16.35 -0.24
C GLY A 254 17.91 -16.37 -1.78
N GLN A 255 17.21 -17.29 -2.43
CA GLN A 255 17.13 -17.32 -3.89
C GLN A 255 16.37 -16.13 -4.44
N ARG A 256 15.25 -15.77 -3.81
CA ARG A 256 14.45 -14.59 -4.17
C ARG A 256 15.27 -13.31 -4.04
N GLN A 257 16.00 -13.13 -2.94
CA GLN A 257 16.90 -11.98 -2.75
C GLN A 257 18.00 -11.93 -3.80
N ARG A 258 18.60 -13.08 -4.13
CA ARG A 258 19.62 -13.17 -5.17
C ARG A 258 19.08 -12.76 -6.54
N MET A 259 17.90 -13.25 -6.93
CA MET A 259 17.27 -12.89 -8.21
C MET A 259 16.98 -11.38 -8.30
N ILE A 260 16.39 -10.80 -7.25
CA ILE A 260 16.11 -9.36 -7.20
C ILE A 260 17.42 -8.57 -7.21
N GLY A 261 18.41 -8.97 -6.44
CA GLY A 261 19.72 -8.31 -6.37
C GLY A 261 20.47 -8.34 -7.69
N VAL A 262 20.49 -9.46 -8.40
CA VAL A 262 21.11 -9.58 -9.74
C VAL A 262 20.37 -8.70 -10.74
N THR A 263 19.03 -8.73 -10.74
CA THR A 263 18.21 -7.88 -11.61
C THR A 263 18.49 -6.41 -11.33
N ALA A 264 18.41 -5.98 -10.08
CA ALA A 264 18.68 -4.59 -9.68
C ALA A 264 20.10 -4.15 -10.05
N GLY A 265 21.12 -4.99 -9.78
CA GLY A 265 22.52 -4.71 -10.12
C GLY A 265 22.74 -4.54 -11.63
N ALA A 266 22.18 -5.43 -12.46
CA ALA A 266 22.28 -5.34 -13.91
C ALA A 266 21.66 -4.04 -14.46
N TRP A 267 20.48 -3.66 -13.96
CA TRP A 267 19.79 -2.46 -14.41
C TRP A 267 20.43 -1.17 -13.87
N LEU A 268 21.00 -1.19 -12.67
CA LEU A 268 21.81 -0.07 -12.17
C LEU A 268 23.08 0.12 -13.00
N ALA A 269 23.74 -0.97 -13.42
CA ALA A 269 24.88 -0.91 -14.32
C ALA A 269 24.46 -0.35 -15.70
N ALA A 270 23.33 -0.77 -16.25
CA ALA A 270 22.77 -0.21 -17.48
C ALA A 270 22.45 1.28 -17.34
N THR A 271 21.93 1.72 -16.20
CA THR A 271 21.66 3.14 -15.91
C THR A 271 22.98 3.94 -15.86
N ALA A 272 23.99 3.45 -15.16
CA ALA A 272 25.31 4.07 -15.10
C ALA A 272 25.93 4.18 -16.50
N LEU A 273 25.82 3.13 -17.31
CA LEU A 273 26.28 3.13 -18.69
C LEU A 273 25.55 4.19 -19.51
N ALA A 274 24.22 4.33 -19.36
CA ALA A 274 23.43 5.35 -20.05
C ALA A 274 23.86 6.78 -19.67
N MET A 275 24.23 7.00 -18.41
CA MET A 275 24.69 8.32 -17.94
C MET A 275 26.07 8.69 -18.48
N LEU A 276 26.94 7.72 -18.72
CA LEU A 276 28.33 7.92 -19.14
C LEU A 276 28.51 7.78 -20.66
N ALA A 277 27.59 7.13 -21.37
CA ALA A 277 27.71 6.85 -22.79
C ALA A 277 27.72 8.14 -23.65
N PRO A 278 28.48 8.17 -24.75
CA PRO A 278 28.34 9.20 -25.77
C PRO A 278 26.92 9.23 -26.36
N SER A 279 26.46 10.39 -26.82
CA SER A 279 25.09 10.57 -27.36
C SER A 279 24.75 9.61 -28.49
N ALA A 280 25.72 9.28 -29.34
CA ALA A 280 25.55 8.33 -30.44
C ALA A 280 25.18 6.90 -30.01
N TRP A 281 25.51 6.50 -28.76
CA TRP A 281 25.23 5.18 -28.23
C TRP A 281 23.91 5.09 -27.49
N LEU A 282 23.27 6.22 -27.16
CA LEU A 282 22.02 6.25 -26.41
C LEU A 282 20.87 5.53 -27.13
N GLY A 283 20.76 5.69 -28.45
CA GLY A 283 19.75 5.00 -29.25
C GLY A 283 19.91 3.47 -29.24
N PRO A 284 21.07 2.91 -29.64
CA PRO A 284 21.34 1.48 -29.54
C PRO A 284 21.15 0.93 -28.13
N LEU A 285 21.57 1.66 -27.07
CA LEU A 285 21.40 1.27 -25.68
C LEU A 285 19.92 1.21 -25.29
N ALA A 286 19.12 2.19 -25.70
CA ALA A 286 17.67 2.20 -25.44
C ALA A 286 16.97 0.99 -26.06
N VAL A 287 17.33 0.63 -27.29
CA VAL A 287 16.79 -0.57 -27.97
C VAL A 287 17.22 -1.85 -27.23
N GLY A 288 18.50 -1.96 -26.86
CA GLY A 288 19.04 -3.12 -26.14
C GLY A 288 18.37 -3.31 -24.77
N VAL A 289 18.18 -2.24 -24.01
CA VAL A 289 17.50 -2.23 -22.71
C VAL A 289 16.04 -2.68 -22.84
N GLU A 290 15.34 -2.21 -23.86
CA GLU A 290 13.95 -2.61 -24.09
C GLU A 290 13.84 -4.09 -24.50
N LEU A 291 14.73 -4.56 -25.34
CA LEU A 291 14.77 -5.98 -25.73
C LEU A 291 15.07 -6.87 -24.51
N ALA A 292 16.02 -6.47 -23.67
CA ALA A 292 16.35 -7.16 -22.43
C ALA A 292 15.16 -7.17 -21.47
N PHE A 293 14.43 -6.05 -21.37
CA PHE A 293 13.21 -5.99 -20.57
C PHE A 293 12.14 -6.95 -21.10
N ARG A 294 11.89 -6.97 -22.41
CA ARG A 294 10.90 -7.88 -23.02
C ARG A 294 11.25 -9.33 -22.75
N ALA A 295 12.53 -9.71 -22.94
CA ALA A 295 12.99 -11.07 -22.65
C ALA A 295 12.80 -11.45 -21.16
N ALA A 296 13.21 -10.57 -20.25
CA ALA A 296 13.03 -10.78 -18.81
C ALA A 296 11.54 -10.83 -18.42
N TYR A 297 10.71 -9.98 -19.01
CA TYR A 297 9.26 -9.98 -18.81
C TYR A 297 8.63 -11.32 -19.23
N LEU A 298 9.01 -11.86 -20.40
CA LEU A 298 8.52 -13.16 -20.87
C LEU A 298 8.92 -14.30 -19.91
N LEU A 299 10.12 -14.25 -19.32
CA LEU A 299 10.55 -15.22 -18.32
C LEU A 299 9.69 -15.12 -17.04
N VAL A 300 9.40 -13.90 -16.57
CA VAL A 300 8.50 -13.66 -15.44
C VAL A 300 7.09 -14.18 -15.72
N LEU A 301 6.58 -13.91 -16.92
CA LEU A 301 5.26 -14.37 -17.36
C LEU A 301 5.20 -15.90 -17.44
N ALA A 302 6.19 -16.53 -18.07
CA ALA A 302 6.27 -17.99 -18.14
C ALA A 302 6.32 -18.64 -16.76
N TRP A 303 7.09 -18.07 -15.83
CA TRP A 303 7.13 -18.50 -14.44
C TRP A 303 5.77 -18.33 -13.75
N ALA A 304 5.08 -17.22 -13.96
CA ALA A 304 3.74 -16.98 -13.41
C ALA A 304 2.72 -18.01 -13.94
N LEU A 305 2.74 -18.31 -15.24
CA LEU A 305 1.86 -19.31 -15.86
C LEU A 305 2.15 -20.72 -15.34
N TRP A 306 3.42 -21.09 -15.17
CA TRP A 306 3.80 -22.38 -14.58
C TRP A 306 3.28 -22.52 -13.15
N ARG A 307 3.36 -21.46 -12.33
CA ARG A 307 2.79 -21.44 -10.98
C ARG A 307 1.26 -21.49 -10.97
N LEU A 308 0.60 -20.89 -11.98
CA LEU A 308 -0.85 -20.99 -12.15
C LEU A 308 -1.27 -22.46 -12.34
N GLY A 309 -0.53 -23.21 -13.15
CA GLY A 309 -0.75 -24.66 -13.32
C GLY A 309 -0.64 -25.45 -12.01
N ARG A 310 0.15 -24.97 -11.05
CA ARG A 310 0.29 -25.53 -9.71
C ARG A 310 -0.74 -25.02 -8.70
N ARG A 311 -1.66 -24.16 -9.13
CA ARG A 311 -2.72 -23.55 -8.30
C ARG A 311 -2.19 -22.81 -7.06
N GLU A 312 -0.99 -22.24 -7.16
CA GLU A 312 -0.39 -21.53 -6.03
C GLU A 312 -1.13 -20.23 -5.71
N PRO A 313 -1.30 -19.87 -4.41
CA PRO A 313 -2.03 -18.66 -4.03
C PRO A 313 -1.28 -17.39 -4.44
N GLY A 314 -2.03 -16.37 -4.91
CA GLY A 314 -1.50 -15.05 -5.25
C GLY A 314 -1.05 -14.89 -6.71
N VAL A 315 -0.96 -15.98 -7.50
CA VAL A 315 -0.54 -15.94 -8.90
C VAL A 315 -1.51 -15.15 -9.77
N VAL A 316 -2.81 -15.23 -9.49
CA VAL A 316 -3.84 -14.47 -10.21
C VAL A 316 -3.59 -12.95 -10.13
N SER A 317 -3.22 -12.44 -8.94
CA SER A 317 -2.88 -11.03 -8.78
C SER A 317 -1.61 -10.65 -9.54
N ALA A 318 -0.63 -11.55 -9.58
CA ALA A 318 0.60 -11.33 -10.35
C ALA A 318 0.33 -11.28 -11.86
N LEU A 319 -0.46 -12.23 -12.40
CA LEU A 319 -0.88 -12.22 -13.80
C LEU A 319 -1.71 -10.99 -14.15
N ALA A 320 -2.64 -10.57 -13.26
CA ALA A 320 -3.40 -9.35 -13.45
C ALA A 320 -2.49 -8.11 -13.54
N ALA A 321 -1.40 -8.05 -12.74
CA ALA A 321 -0.44 -6.96 -12.80
C ALA A 321 0.37 -6.96 -14.10
N LEU A 322 0.67 -8.14 -14.65
CA LEU A 322 1.44 -8.30 -15.89
C LEU A 322 0.63 -8.03 -17.16
N LEU A 323 -0.69 -8.23 -17.13
CA LEU A 323 -1.57 -8.20 -18.29
C LEU A 323 -1.43 -6.96 -19.19
N PRO A 324 -1.37 -5.71 -18.70
CA PRO A 324 -1.26 -4.55 -19.57
C PRO A 324 0.02 -4.55 -20.41
N PHE A 325 1.13 -5.00 -19.85
CA PHE A 325 2.40 -5.06 -20.59
C PHE A 325 2.37 -6.11 -21.71
N LEU A 326 1.64 -7.22 -21.50
CA LEU A 326 1.41 -8.20 -22.56
C LEU A 326 0.57 -7.59 -23.69
N VAL A 327 -0.51 -6.88 -23.33
CA VAL A 327 -1.39 -6.23 -24.31
C VAL A 327 -0.62 -5.19 -25.12
N VAL A 328 0.22 -4.37 -24.46
CA VAL A 328 1.07 -3.38 -25.13
C VAL A 328 2.05 -4.05 -26.07
N GLY A 329 2.74 -5.10 -25.62
CA GLY A 329 3.70 -5.84 -26.47
C GLY A 329 3.04 -6.45 -27.71
N LEU A 330 1.86 -7.04 -27.57
CA LEU A 330 1.09 -7.57 -28.69
C LEU A 330 0.61 -6.46 -29.64
N ALA A 331 0.14 -5.34 -29.10
CA ALA A 331 -0.29 -4.19 -29.89
C ALA A 331 0.86 -3.56 -30.69
N GLU A 332 2.08 -3.55 -30.12
CA GLU A 332 3.29 -3.14 -30.85
C GLU A 332 3.62 -4.08 -32.00
N MET A 333 3.49 -5.40 -31.80
CA MET A 333 3.77 -6.39 -32.88
C MET A 333 2.80 -6.26 -34.04
N VAL A 334 1.54 -5.90 -33.78
CA VAL A 334 0.51 -5.71 -34.83
C VAL A 334 0.60 -4.32 -35.48
N GLY A 335 1.44 -3.42 -34.96
CA GLY A 335 1.55 -2.05 -35.48
C GLY A 335 0.28 -1.22 -35.24
N SER A 336 -0.34 -1.36 -34.06
CA SER A 336 -1.59 -0.69 -33.71
C SER A 336 -1.48 0.84 -33.83
N ARG A 337 -2.33 1.45 -34.66
CA ARG A 337 -2.39 2.92 -34.81
C ARG A 337 -2.71 3.63 -33.49
N LEU A 338 -3.58 3.04 -32.68
CA LEU A 338 -3.95 3.57 -31.38
C LEU A 338 -2.73 3.62 -30.44
N LEU A 339 -1.88 2.59 -30.47
CA LEU A 339 -0.67 2.59 -29.66
C LEU A 339 0.36 3.63 -30.18
N LEU A 340 0.46 3.82 -31.48
CA LEU A 340 1.33 4.86 -32.04
C LEU A 340 0.87 6.26 -31.63
N GLU A 341 -0.43 6.51 -31.65
CA GLU A 341 -1.01 7.82 -31.31
C GLU A 341 -0.96 8.12 -29.80
N TYR A 342 -1.29 7.13 -28.95
CA TYR A 342 -1.42 7.30 -27.48
C TYR A 342 -0.33 6.57 -26.69
N ARG A 343 0.85 6.40 -27.27
CA ARG A 343 1.94 5.61 -26.69
C ARG A 343 2.28 6.00 -25.25
N VAL A 344 2.43 7.30 -24.97
CA VAL A 344 2.79 7.81 -23.64
C VAL A 344 1.71 7.45 -22.64
N GLU A 345 0.45 7.72 -22.97
CA GLU A 345 -0.70 7.48 -22.11
C GLU A 345 -0.88 5.98 -21.81
N VAL A 346 -0.72 5.13 -22.83
CA VAL A 346 -0.85 3.67 -22.69
C VAL A 346 0.27 3.11 -21.78
N ILE A 347 1.50 3.58 -21.93
CA ILE A 347 2.61 3.19 -21.04
C ILE A 347 2.33 3.65 -19.61
N GLN A 348 1.90 4.90 -19.41
CA GLN A 348 1.59 5.43 -18.08
C GLN A 348 0.44 4.67 -17.39
N LEU A 349 -0.62 4.37 -18.14
CA LEU A 349 -1.75 3.57 -17.63
C LEU A 349 -1.31 2.16 -17.25
N SER A 350 -0.44 1.53 -18.04
CA SER A 350 0.09 0.20 -17.76
C SER A 350 0.94 0.16 -16.49
N ILE A 351 1.79 1.18 -16.30
CA ILE A 351 2.59 1.34 -15.07
C ILE A 351 1.67 1.58 -13.88
N THR A 352 0.70 2.49 -14.01
CA THR A 352 -0.26 2.83 -12.95
C THR A 352 -1.09 1.62 -12.53
N TRP A 353 -1.54 0.83 -13.49
CA TRP A 353 -2.23 -0.45 -13.23
C TRP A 353 -1.33 -1.41 -12.44
N PHE A 354 -0.10 -1.61 -12.89
CA PHE A 354 0.87 -2.47 -12.19
C PHE A 354 1.09 -2.03 -10.74
N LEU A 355 1.29 -0.73 -10.52
CA LEU A 355 1.46 -0.17 -9.19
C LEU A 355 0.22 -0.42 -8.32
N THR A 356 -0.98 -0.19 -8.87
CA THR A 356 -2.24 -0.38 -8.14
C THR A 356 -2.45 -1.84 -7.73
N VAL A 357 -2.24 -2.78 -8.64
CA VAL A 357 -2.38 -4.22 -8.34
C VAL A 357 -1.30 -4.67 -7.36
N SER A 358 -0.09 -4.12 -7.46
CA SER A 358 1.01 -4.39 -6.52
C SER A 358 0.67 -3.88 -5.11
N ALA A 359 0.08 -2.69 -4.99
CA ALA A 359 -0.42 -2.16 -3.72
C ALA A 359 -1.47 -3.07 -3.10
N TYR A 360 -2.43 -3.54 -3.91
CA TYR A 360 -3.45 -4.48 -3.45
C TYR A 360 -2.82 -5.79 -2.91
N ALA A 361 -1.88 -6.36 -3.65
CA ALA A 361 -1.17 -7.57 -3.23
C ALA A 361 -0.39 -7.37 -1.93
N LEU A 362 0.28 -6.22 -1.79
CA LEU A 362 1.03 -5.84 -0.60
C LEU A 362 0.12 -5.65 0.63
N ASN A 363 -1.02 -5.01 0.47
CA ASN A 363 -2.01 -4.86 1.54
C ASN A 363 -2.62 -6.20 1.98
N ARG A 364 -2.89 -7.11 1.04
CA ARG A 364 -3.31 -8.49 1.38
C ARG A 364 -2.25 -9.23 2.19
N ARG A 365 -0.97 -9.03 1.85
CA ARG A 365 0.15 -9.59 2.62
C ARG A 365 0.18 -9.04 4.05
N LEU A 366 0.05 -7.73 4.22
CA LEU A 366 -0.01 -7.08 5.53
C LEU A 366 -1.16 -7.62 6.39
N GLY A 367 -2.34 -7.77 5.79
CA GLY A 367 -3.49 -8.36 6.49
C GLY A 367 -3.25 -9.79 6.97
N ARG A 368 -2.56 -10.61 6.17
CA ARG A 368 -2.16 -11.97 6.56
C ARG A 368 -1.16 -11.98 7.71
N LEU A 369 -0.12 -11.15 7.63
CA LEU A 369 0.90 -11.05 8.69
C LEU A 369 0.29 -10.58 10.01
N ARG A 370 -0.65 -9.63 9.98
CA ARG A 370 -1.38 -9.19 11.18
C ARG A 370 -2.19 -10.33 11.78
N ARG A 371 -2.97 -11.07 10.98
CA ARG A 371 -3.75 -12.23 11.46
C ARG A 371 -2.86 -13.29 12.09
N GLN A 372 -1.76 -13.67 11.42
CA GLN A 372 -0.81 -14.63 11.97
C GLN A 372 -0.20 -14.18 13.30
N ARG A 373 0.12 -12.89 13.42
CA ARG A 373 0.61 -12.31 14.67
C ARG A 373 -0.46 -12.40 15.76
N ASP A 374 -1.70 -12.02 15.45
CA ASP A 374 -2.82 -12.05 16.40
C ASP A 374 -3.12 -13.48 16.86
N GLU A 375 -3.13 -14.45 15.93
CA GLU A 375 -3.29 -15.88 16.23
C GLU A 375 -2.15 -16.39 17.12
N MET A 376 -0.89 -16.07 16.79
CA MET A 376 0.25 -16.43 17.63
C MET A 376 0.19 -15.78 19.02
N GLN A 377 -0.33 -14.55 19.10
CA GLN A 377 -0.48 -13.86 20.40
C GLN A 377 -1.56 -14.53 21.25
N VAL A 378 -2.69 -14.91 20.64
CA VAL A 378 -3.75 -15.66 21.35
C VAL A 378 -3.19 -16.99 21.87
N LEU A 379 -2.49 -17.76 21.02
CA LEU A 379 -1.87 -19.03 21.44
C LEU A 379 -0.83 -18.84 22.55
N ALA A 380 -0.04 -17.76 22.49
CA ALA A 380 0.98 -17.48 23.49
C ALA A 380 0.42 -16.93 24.81
N ASP A 381 -0.81 -16.44 24.82
CA ASP A 381 -1.47 -15.81 25.99
C ASP A 381 -2.55 -16.71 26.61
N THR A 382 -2.83 -17.88 26.03
CA THR A 382 -3.87 -18.82 26.49
C THR A 382 -3.23 -20.08 27.09
N ASP A 383 -3.83 -20.61 28.16
CA ASP A 383 -3.51 -21.92 28.72
C ASP A 383 -4.15 -23.01 27.86
N ALA A 384 -3.35 -23.96 27.39
CA ALA A 384 -3.79 -24.98 26.41
C ALA A 384 -4.84 -25.96 26.96
N LEU A 385 -4.85 -26.21 28.29
CA LEU A 385 -5.80 -27.13 28.92
C LEU A 385 -7.15 -26.45 29.21
N THR A 386 -7.10 -25.28 29.82
CA THR A 386 -8.31 -24.63 30.37
C THR A 386 -8.94 -23.62 29.42
N GLY A 387 -8.22 -23.17 28.39
CA GLY A 387 -8.65 -22.09 27.49
C GLY A 387 -8.68 -20.69 28.13
N LEU A 388 -8.32 -20.58 29.40
CA LEU A 388 -8.20 -19.29 30.10
C LEU A 388 -6.93 -18.55 29.70
N PRO A 389 -6.84 -17.23 29.88
CA PRO A 389 -5.58 -16.51 29.87
C PRO A 389 -4.55 -17.21 30.77
N ASN A 390 -3.32 -17.36 30.27
CA ASN A 390 -2.24 -17.93 31.06
C ASN A 390 -1.66 -16.88 32.04
N ARG A 391 -0.71 -17.30 32.88
CA ARG A 391 -0.06 -16.45 33.90
C ARG A 391 0.45 -15.12 33.31
N ARG A 392 1.07 -15.15 32.14
CA ARG A 392 1.62 -13.94 31.50
C ARG A 392 0.50 -12.95 31.12
N ALA A 393 -0.56 -13.44 30.51
CA ALA A 393 -1.71 -12.64 30.12
C ALA A 393 -2.47 -12.11 31.35
N GLY A 394 -2.65 -12.94 32.39
CA GLY A 394 -3.27 -12.57 33.65
C GLY A 394 -2.53 -11.44 34.37
N LEU A 395 -1.21 -11.52 34.48
CA LEU A 395 -0.39 -10.48 35.13
C LEU A 395 -0.40 -9.16 34.33
N ARG A 396 -0.34 -9.25 33.01
CA ARG A 396 -0.48 -8.06 32.14
C ARG A 396 -1.84 -7.41 32.36
N ARG A 397 -2.92 -8.19 32.34
CA ARG A 397 -4.28 -7.69 32.53
C ARG A 397 -4.48 -7.10 33.92
N LEU A 398 -3.91 -7.70 34.96
CA LEU A 398 -3.91 -7.14 36.30
C LEU A 398 -3.29 -5.73 36.34
N GLY A 399 -2.13 -5.52 35.67
CA GLY A 399 -1.52 -4.20 35.55
C GLY A 399 -2.45 -3.18 34.89
N GLU A 400 -3.08 -3.55 33.78
CA GLU A 400 -4.02 -2.69 33.06
C GLU A 400 -5.23 -2.27 33.91
N VAL A 401 -5.85 -3.23 34.61
CA VAL A 401 -7.04 -2.93 35.45
C VAL A 401 -6.69 -2.15 36.71
N VAL A 402 -5.48 -2.34 37.28
CA VAL A 402 -4.99 -1.52 38.39
C VAL A 402 -4.82 -0.06 37.94
N GLU A 403 -4.22 0.19 36.81
CA GLU A 403 -4.06 1.55 36.28
C GLU A 403 -5.41 2.19 35.88
N ALA A 404 -6.34 1.40 35.34
CA ALA A 404 -7.70 1.87 35.06
C ALA A 404 -8.45 2.22 36.33
N ALA A 405 -8.43 1.35 37.34
CA ALA A 405 -9.08 1.57 38.64
C ALA A 405 -8.58 2.83 39.35
N ARG A 406 -7.27 3.12 39.24
CA ARG A 406 -6.67 4.35 39.79
C ARG A 406 -7.14 5.61 39.04
N ARG A 407 -7.14 5.58 37.72
CA ARG A 407 -7.58 6.74 36.92
C ARG A 407 -9.05 7.07 37.13
N GLU A 408 -9.88 6.04 37.18
CA GLU A 408 -11.33 6.17 37.26
C GLU A 408 -11.83 6.22 38.72
N ARG A 409 -10.91 6.07 39.68
CA ARG A 409 -11.22 6.01 41.14
C ARG A 409 -12.28 4.96 41.47
N MET A 410 -12.25 3.84 40.75
CA MET A 410 -13.16 2.72 40.95
C MET A 410 -12.52 1.66 41.86
N PRO A 411 -13.32 0.97 42.71
CA PRO A 411 -12.80 -0.14 43.47
C PRO A 411 -12.36 -1.28 42.54
N LEU A 412 -11.31 -1.97 42.94
CA LEU A 412 -10.84 -3.18 42.28
C LEU A 412 -10.53 -4.21 43.36
N SER A 413 -11.13 -5.39 43.25
CA SER A 413 -10.74 -6.54 44.03
C SER A 413 -10.07 -7.60 43.19
N VAL A 414 -9.10 -8.29 43.75
CA VAL A 414 -8.33 -9.37 43.15
C VAL A 414 -8.51 -10.62 43.99
N ALA A 415 -8.89 -11.72 43.38
CA ALA A 415 -8.97 -13.00 44.08
C ALA A 415 -7.94 -13.98 43.53
N PHE A 416 -7.26 -14.66 44.42
CA PHE A 416 -6.40 -15.78 44.13
C PHE A 416 -7.08 -17.07 44.59
N VAL A 417 -7.20 -18.04 43.68
CA VAL A 417 -7.98 -19.26 43.88
C VAL A 417 -7.06 -20.45 43.69
N ASP A 418 -7.13 -21.42 44.61
CA ASP A 418 -6.37 -22.66 44.54
C ASP A 418 -7.30 -23.84 44.82
N ILE A 419 -7.25 -24.86 43.99
CA ILE A 419 -8.07 -26.08 44.10
C ILE A 419 -7.51 -26.94 45.25
N ASP A 420 -8.33 -27.17 46.25
CA ASP A 420 -7.94 -27.95 47.43
C ASP A 420 -7.66 -29.41 47.06
N HIS A 421 -6.58 -29.92 47.64
CA HIS A 421 -6.15 -31.32 47.50
C HIS A 421 -5.96 -31.82 46.06
N PHE A 422 -5.65 -30.93 45.12
CA PHE A 422 -5.54 -31.27 43.68
C PHE A 422 -4.50 -32.40 43.44
N LYS A 423 -3.38 -32.42 44.15
CA LYS A 423 -2.43 -33.51 44.10
C LYS A 423 -3.06 -34.85 44.49
N ALA A 424 -3.85 -34.88 45.58
CA ALA A 424 -4.52 -36.11 45.98
C ALA A 424 -5.56 -36.57 44.97
N ILE A 425 -6.25 -35.64 44.28
CA ILE A 425 -7.14 -35.97 43.16
C ILE A 425 -6.38 -36.66 42.04
N ASN A 426 -5.23 -36.12 41.62
CA ASN A 426 -4.38 -36.75 40.61
C ASN A 426 -3.86 -38.14 41.04
N ASP A 427 -3.39 -38.26 42.31
CA ASP A 427 -2.83 -39.50 42.83
C ASP A 427 -3.90 -40.59 42.94
N LEU A 428 -5.17 -40.25 43.26
CA LEU A 428 -6.24 -41.20 43.43
C LEU A 428 -6.99 -41.54 42.10
N HIS A 429 -7.22 -40.56 41.24
CA HIS A 429 -8.10 -40.69 40.07
C HIS A 429 -7.35 -40.56 38.74
N GLY A 430 -6.03 -40.31 38.78
CA GLY A 430 -5.19 -40.13 37.62
C GLY A 430 -5.22 -38.69 37.04
N HIS A 431 -4.21 -38.38 36.23
CA HIS A 431 -4.05 -37.04 35.65
C HIS A 431 -5.20 -36.61 34.73
N GLU A 432 -5.87 -37.54 34.03
CA GLU A 432 -7.03 -37.22 33.20
C GLU A 432 -8.22 -36.70 34.03
N ALA A 433 -8.40 -37.24 35.24
CA ALA A 433 -9.40 -36.73 36.17
C ALA A 433 -9.01 -35.33 36.67
N GLY A 434 -7.74 -35.10 37.00
CA GLY A 434 -7.23 -33.77 37.35
C GLY A 434 -7.43 -32.75 36.23
N ASP A 435 -7.17 -33.11 34.99
CA ASP A 435 -7.41 -32.24 33.82
C ASP A 435 -8.90 -31.88 33.69
N ARG A 436 -9.80 -32.83 33.88
CA ARG A 436 -11.25 -32.58 33.91
C ARG A 436 -11.65 -31.64 35.04
N VAL A 437 -11.06 -31.78 36.22
CA VAL A 437 -11.26 -30.88 37.38
C VAL A 437 -10.82 -29.45 37.05
N LEU A 438 -9.63 -29.28 36.44
CA LEU A 438 -9.13 -27.97 36.04
C LEU A 438 -10.02 -27.32 34.96
N MET A 439 -10.54 -28.07 34.03
CA MET A 439 -11.51 -27.57 33.02
C MET A 439 -12.85 -27.18 33.69
N ALA A 440 -13.33 -27.98 34.61
CA ALA A 440 -14.55 -27.64 35.37
C ALA A 440 -14.38 -26.37 36.25
N ALA A 441 -13.21 -26.19 36.89
CA ALA A 441 -12.85 -25.00 37.60
C ALA A 441 -12.80 -23.77 36.68
N ALA A 442 -12.18 -23.88 35.55
CA ALA A 442 -12.14 -22.82 34.54
C ALA A 442 -13.55 -22.37 34.07
N MET A 443 -14.44 -23.32 33.84
CA MET A 443 -15.84 -23.04 33.48
C MET A 443 -16.61 -22.35 34.63
N ALA A 444 -16.37 -22.75 35.88
CA ALA A 444 -16.97 -22.10 37.02
C ALA A 444 -16.49 -20.66 37.18
N LEU A 445 -15.19 -20.42 37.00
CA LEU A 445 -14.53 -19.12 37.05
C LEU A 445 -15.06 -18.15 36.00
N THR A 446 -15.17 -18.60 34.74
CA THR A 446 -15.73 -17.77 33.67
C THR A 446 -17.18 -17.36 33.91
N GLY A 447 -17.95 -18.20 34.56
CA GLY A 447 -19.33 -17.87 34.98
C GLY A 447 -19.44 -16.88 36.13
N ALA A 448 -18.35 -16.57 36.82
CA ALA A 448 -18.31 -15.63 37.98
C ALA A 448 -17.86 -14.21 37.56
N VAL A 449 -17.36 -14.03 36.37
CA VAL A 449 -16.82 -12.76 35.83
C VAL A 449 -17.62 -12.24 34.64
N ARG A 450 -17.39 -10.98 34.25
CA ARG A 450 -18.05 -10.37 33.08
C ARG A 450 -17.37 -10.72 31.77
N SER A 451 -16.08 -10.97 31.85
CA SER A 451 -15.23 -11.30 30.68
C SER A 451 -14.21 -12.37 31.05
N VAL A 452 -13.96 -13.30 30.15
CA VAL A 452 -12.90 -14.31 30.32
C VAL A 452 -11.54 -13.68 30.57
N ALA A 453 -11.28 -12.47 30.04
CA ALA A 453 -10.05 -11.71 30.28
C ALA A 453 -9.84 -11.28 31.75
N GLU A 454 -10.87 -11.40 32.59
CA GLU A 454 -10.82 -11.14 34.03
C GLU A 454 -10.39 -12.38 34.84
N THR A 455 -10.09 -13.49 34.16
CA THR A 455 -9.57 -14.72 34.78
C THR A 455 -8.25 -15.11 34.17
N ALA A 456 -7.42 -15.87 34.90
CA ALA A 456 -6.21 -16.49 34.36
C ALA A 456 -5.83 -17.73 35.16
N ARG A 457 -5.22 -18.71 34.51
CA ARG A 457 -4.53 -19.79 35.18
C ARG A 457 -3.10 -19.38 35.49
N MET A 458 -2.73 -19.40 36.76
CA MET A 458 -1.43 -18.93 37.23
C MET A 458 -0.36 -20.03 37.21
N GLY A 459 -0.77 -21.30 37.28
CA GLY A 459 0.06 -22.48 37.23
C GLY A 459 -0.56 -23.62 38.06
N GLY A 460 -0.28 -24.88 37.68
CA GLY A 460 -0.85 -26.02 38.40
C GLY A 460 -2.37 -25.92 38.57
N GLU A 461 -2.80 -25.81 39.85
CA GLU A 461 -4.18 -25.68 40.30
C GLU A 461 -4.58 -24.26 40.69
N GLU A 462 -3.76 -23.24 40.40
CA GLU A 462 -3.93 -21.86 40.81
C GLU A 462 -4.56 -20.99 39.75
N PHE A 463 -5.51 -20.14 40.14
CA PHE A 463 -6.23 -19.22 39.26
C PHE A 463 -6.29 -17.81 39.86
N LEU A 464 -6.30 -16.83 38.97
CA LEU A 464 -6.49 -15.41 39.27
C LEU A 464 -7.85 -14.97 38.77
N VAL A 465 -8.55 -14.17 39.57
CA VAL A 465 -9.81 -13.53 39.21
C VAL A 465 -9.71 -12.03 39.51
N LEU A 466 -9.97 -11.23 38.49
CA LEU A 466 -10.00 -9.76 38.57
C LEU A 466 -11.45 -9.29 38.64
N LEU A 467 -11.75 -8.39 39.55
CA LEU A 467 -13.11 -7.90 39.83
C LEU A 467 -13.13 -6.36 39.76
N PRO A 468 -13.06 -5.76 38.57
CA PRO A 468 -13.13 -4.31 38.40
C PRO A 468 -14.50 -3.77 38.82
N GLY A 469 -14.52 -2.64 39.55
CA GLY A 469 -15.73 -2.01 40.05
C GLY A 469 -16.37 -2.74 41.25
N VAL A 470 -15.65 -3.67 41.88
CA VAL A 470 -16.16 -4.49 42.98
C VAL A 470 -15.32 -4.27 44.22
N ASP A 471 -15.98 -3.91 45.33
CA ASP A 471 -15.39 -3.75 46.66
C ASP A 471 -15.16 -5.11 47.35
N GLY A 472 -14.47 -5.09 48.51
CA GLY A 472 -14.13 -6.30 49.25
C GLY A 472 -15.35 -7.14 49.70
N PRO A 473 -16.37 -6.57 50.32
CA PRO A 473 -17.58 -7.30 50.70
C PRO A 473 -18.33 -7.93 49.53
N ALA A 474 -18.46 -7.22 48.41
CA ALA A 474 -19.11 -7.75 47.23
C ALA A 474 -18.23 -8.82 46.52
N ALA A 475 -16.90 -8.63 46.50
CA ALA A 475 -15.95 -9.63 45.99
C ALA A 475 -16.03 -10.93 46.83
N ARG A 476 -16.08 -10.84 48.15
CA ARG A 476 -16.28 -12.01 49.01
C ARG A 476 -17.54 -12.79 48.64
N ARG A 477 -18.69 -12.11 48.55
CA ARG A 477 -19.95 -12.77 48.16
C ARG A 477 -19.87 -13.46 46.82
N ARG A 478 -19.19 -12.84 45.82
CA ARG A 478 -18.99 -13.46 44.51
C ARG A 478 -18.09 -14.68 44.56
N MET A 479 -17.05 -14.63 45.38
CA MET A 479 -16.13 -15.75 45.55
C MET A 479 -16.75 -16.89 46.37
N ASP A 480 -17.60 -16.60 47.35
CA ASP A 480 -18.40 -17.61 48.06
C ASP A 480 -19.39 -18.31 47.10
N ALA A 481 -20.01 -17.55 46.19
CA ALA A 481 -20.86 -18.13 45.16
C ALA A 481 -20.05 -18.97 44.13
N LEU A 482 -18.85 -18.55 43.79
CA LEU A 482 -17.93 -19.34 42.95
C LEU A 482 -17.56 -20.66 43.63
N ARG A 483 -17.19 -20.63 44.92
CA ARG A 483 -16.88 -21.82 45.72
C ARG A 483 -18.04 -22.82 45.70
N ALA A 484 -19.29 -22.36 45.91
CA ALA A 484 -20.47 -23.22 45.83
C ALA A 484 -20.66 -23.82 44.43
N ARG A 485 -20.40 -23.04 43.38
CA ARG A 485 -20.45 -23.55 41.97
C ARG A 485 -19.39 -24.60 41.69
N LEU A 486 -18.19 -24.47 42.25
CA LEU A 486 -17.11 -25.46 42.09
C LEU A 486 -17.56 -26.83 42.65
N ALA A 487 -18.17 -26.84 43.84
CA ALA A 487 -18.71 -28.07 44.44
C ALA A 487 -19.78 -28.73 43.55
N THR A 488 -20.70 -27.92 42.99
CA THR A 488 -21.70 -28.43 42.03
C THR A 488 -21.07 -28.99 40.78
N ARG A 489 -20.10 -28.29 40.18
CA ARG A 489 -19.38 -28.76 38.99
C ARG A 489 -18.55 -30.00 39.25
N GLY A 490 -17.95 -30.13 40.46
CA GLY A 490 -17.28 -31.36 40.86
C GLY A 490 -18.21 -32.56 40.87
N ALA A 491 -19.42 -32.42 41.38
CA ALA A 491 -20.42 -33.49 41.37
C ALA A 491 -20.86 -33.87 39.93
N GLU A 492 -20.98 -32.91 39.02
CA GLU A 492 -21.32 -33.16 37.60
C GLU A 492 -20.25 -33.94 36.86
N LEU A 493 -19.01 -34.02 37.36
CA LEU A 493 -17.94 -34.80 36.68
C LEU A 493 -18.14 -36.30 36.76
N GLY A 494 -19.01 -36.79 37.68
CA GLY A 494 -19.33 -38.21 37.83
C GLY A 494 -18.11 -39.05 38.25
N ILE A 495 -17.20 -38.48 39.06
CA ILE A 495 -16.05 -39.16 39.62
C ILE A 495 -16.39 -39.56 41.05
N ASP A 496 -16.42 -40.83 41.36
CA ASP A 496 -16.81 -41.36 42.65
C ASP A 496 -15.89 -40.81 43.77
N GLY A 497 -16.51 -40.27 44.83
CA GLY A 497 -15.76 -39.71 45.98
C GLY A 497 -15.09 -38.37 45.76
N LEU A 498 -15.22 -37.74 44.58
CA LEU A 498 -14.64 -36.43 44.29
C LEU A 498 -15.47 -35.32 44.96
N VAL A 499 -14.85 -34.56 45.83
CA VAL A 499 -15.36 -33.30 46.36
C VAL A 499 -14.45 -32.16 45.89
N LEU A 500 -14.94 -31.35 44.95
CA LEU A 500 -14.18 -30.22 44.41
C LEU A 500 -14.40 -28.98 45.27
N THR A 501 -13.38 -28.60 46.03
CA THR A 501 -13.36 -27.38 46.85
C THR A 501 -12.19 -26.48 46.48
N ALA A 502 -12.21 -25.23 46.91
CA ALA A 502 -11.14 -24.29 46.67
C ALA A 502 -10.92 -23.36 47.85
N SER A 503 -9.66 -23.04 48.10
CA SER A 503 -9.24 -21.98 49.01
C SER A 503 -9.07 -20.68 48.22
N ILE A 504 -9.75 -19.61 48.65
CA ILE A 504 -9.80 -18.35 47.91
C ILE A 504 -9.35 -17.20 48.81
N GLY A 505 -8.38 -16.43 48.35
CA GLY A 505 -7.95 -15.19 48.99
C GLY A 505 -8.38 -13.97 48.22
N VAL A 506 -8.99 -13.00 48.84
CA VAL A 506 -9.47 -11.75 48.23
C VAL A 506 -8.73 -10.56 48.79
N ALA A 507 -8.20 -9.69 47.91
CA ALA A 507 -7.61 -8.41 48.30
C ALA A 507 -8.22 -7.27 47.47
N THR A 508 -8.66 -6.20 48.14
CA THR A 508 -9.08 -4.98 47.46
C THR A 508 -7.91 -4.04 47.32
N LEU A 509 -7.74 -3.44 46.14
CA LEU A 509 -6.68 -2.48 45.82
C LEU A 509 -6.74 -1.30 46.78
N ARG A 510 -5.60 -0.94 47.38
CA ARG A 510 -5.42 0.22 48.24
C ARG A 510 -4.90 1.43 47.46
N PRO A 511 -5.10 2.65 47.96
CA PRO A 511 -4.46 3.83 47.41
C PRO A 511 -2.94 3.63 47.29
N ALA A 512 -2.36 4.01 46.16
CA ALA A 512 -0.93 3.90 45.86
C ALA A 512 -0.33 2.49 45.79
N GLU A 513 -1.12 1.44 45.93
CA GLU A 513 -0.67 0.04 45.86
C GLU A 513 -0.48 -0.44 44.43
N ASP A 514 0.65 -1.09 44.09
CA ASP A 514 0.90 -1.63 42.75
C ASP A 514 0.22 -3.02 42.54
N ALA A 515 0.23 -3.47 41.29
CA ALA A 515 -0.36 -4.75 40.87
C ALA A 515 0.27 -5.94 41.63
N ALA A 516 1.58 -5.89 41.86
CA ALA A 516 2.29 -6.97 42.53
C ALA A 516 1.93 -7.04 44.03
N ALA A 517 1.74 -5.89 44.68
CA ALA A 517 1.41 -5.83 46.10
C ALA A 517 -0.02 -6.34 46.37
N VAL A 518 -1.02 -5.94 45.56
CA VAL A 518 -2.40 -6.43 45.71
C VAL A 518 -2.47 -7.93 45.46
N LEU A 519 -1.72 -8.43 44.49
CA LEU A 519 -1.63 -9.87 44.18
C LEU A 519 -1.04 -10.65 45.32
N ARG A 520 0.10 -10.21 45.91
CA ARG A 520 0.72 -10.85 47.07
C ARG A 520 -0.23 -10.90 48.27
N ARG A 521 -1.05 -9.87 48.50
CA ARG A 521 -2.05 -9.88 49.59
C ARG A 521 -3.17 -10.88 49.31
N ALA A 522 -3.62 -11.01 48.07
CA ALA A 522 -4.62 -12.01 47.71
C ALA A 522 -4.06 -13.42 47.90
N ASP A 523 -2.85 -13.67 47.49
CA ASP A 523 -2.14 -14.94 47.68
C ASP A 523 -1.96 -15.29 49.17
N ALA A 524 -1.48 -14.34 49.99
CA ALA A 524 -1.37 -14.52 51.42
C ALA A 524 -2.73 -14.84 52.09
N ALA A 525 -3.82 -14.22 51.66
CA ALA A 525 -5.17 -14.53 52.13
C ALA A 525 -5.61 -15.95 51.68
N MET A 526 -5.30 -16.37 50.48
CA MET A 526 -5.56 -17.74 49.99
C MET A 526 -4.80 -18.77 50.84
N TYR A 527 -3.53 -18.49 51.16
CA TYR A 527 -2.77 -19.36 52.04
C TYR A 527 -3.36 -19.43 53.45
N ALA A 528 -3.88 -18.30 53.98
CA ALA A 528 -4.61 -18.28 55.26
C ALA A 528 -5.87 -19.16 55.17
N ALA A 529 -6.62 -19.12 54.06
CA ALA A 529 -7.79 -20.00 53.84
C ALA A 529 -7.39 -21.48 53.91
N LYS A 530 -6.27 -21.87 53.29
CA LYS A 530 -5.72 -23.24 53.36
C LYS A 530 -5.39 -23.67 54.79
N ARG A 531 -4.77 -22.79 55.57
CA ARG A 531 -4.43 -23.07 56.98
C ARG A 531 -5.63 -23.15 57.91
N SER A 532 -6.68 -22.37 57.64
CA SER A 532 -7.89 -22.31 58.44
C SER A 532 -8.88 -23.45 58.20
N GLY A 533 -8.51 -24.47 57.40
CA GLY A 533 -9.34 -25.65 57.17
C GLY A 533 -9.88 -25.76 55.74
N ARG A 534 -9.36 -24.97 54.76
CA ARG A 534 -9.73 -25.00 53.33
C ARG A 534 -11.21 -24.70 53.07
N ASP A 535 -11.65 -24.88 51.83
CA ASP A 535 -13.03 -24.67 51.36
C ASP A 535 -13.67 -23.37 51.87
N ARG A 536 -12.95 -22.24 51.73
CA ARG A 536 -13.38 -20.93 52.23
C ARG A 536 -12.79 -19.75 51.44
N VAL A 537 -13.38 -18.61 51.70
CA VAL A 537 -12.92 -17.31 51.22
C VAL A 537 -12.38 -16.48 52.39
N GLU A 538 -11.13 -16.06 52.31
CA GLU A 538 -10.49 -15.15 53.26
C GLU A 538 -10.22 -13.79 52.60
N ILE A 539 -10.43 -12.70 53.34
CA ILE A 539 -10.15 -11.33 52.89
C ILE A 539 -8.83 -10.87 53.50
N ALA A 540 -7.93 -10.34 52.69
CA ALA A 540 -6.69 -9.73 53.14
C ALA A 540 -6.95 -8.54 54.06
N GLY A 541 -6.74 -8.73 55.37
CA GLY A 541 -6.89 -7.68 56.40
C GLY A 541 -5.84 -6.58 56.28
N ALA A 542 -6.05 -5.49 57.04
CA ALA A 542 -5.10 -4.37 57.10
C ALA A 542 -3.73 -4.75 57.73
N SER A 543 -3.64 -5.88 58.43
CA SER A 543 -2.47 -6.27 59.26
C SER A 543 -1.58 -7.40 58.71
N ALA A 544 -1.82 -7.93 57.52
CA ALA A 544 -1.02 -9.07 57.00
C ALA A 544 0.25 -8.62 56.25
N VAL A 545 1.04 -7.71 56.82
CA VAL A 545 2.37 -7.34 56.26
C VAL A 545 3.52 -7.96 57.06
N ALA A 546 3.26 -8.69 58.12
CA ALA A 546 4.33 -9.34 58.89
C ALA A 546 4.12 -10.85 58.93
N VAL A 547 5.03 -11.53 58.31
CA VAL A 547 5.59 -12.87 58.49
C VAL A 547 5.74 -13.59 57.13
N LEU A 548 6.77 -13.23 56.39
CA LEU A 548 7.52 -14.19 55.60
C LEU A 548 8.90 -14.31 56.26
N GLU A 549 9.07 -15.27 57.13
CA GLU A 549 10.38 -15.75 57.50
C GLU A 549 11.02 -16.40 56.26
N PRO A 550 12.33 -16.16 55.99
CA PRO A 550 13.02 -16.81 54.91
C PRO A 550 13.14 -18.30 55.24
N VAL A 551 12.69 -19.15 54.35
CA VAL A 551 13.08 -20.56 54.33
C VAL A 551 14.56 -20.59 53.97
N GLU A 552 15.42 -20.91 54.91
CA GLU A 552 16.81 -21.20 54.68
C GLU A 552 16.99 -22.46 53.81
N PRO A 553 18.14 -22.59 53.13
CA PRO A 553 18.37 -23.36 51.89
C PRO A 553 18.21 -24.88 52.01
#